data_28bff190f57dc457a372d58049ff4023
#
_entry.id   28bff190f57dc457a372d58049ff4023
#
_cell.length_a   1.000
_cell.length_b   1.000
_cell.length_c   1.000
_cell.angle_alpha   90.00
_cell.angle_beta   90.00
_cell.angle_gamma   90.00
#
_symmetry.space_group_name_H-M   'P 1'
#
loop_
_entity.id
_entity.type
_entity.pdbx_description
1 polymer ?
#
loop_
_entity_poly.entity_id
_entity_poly.type
_entity_poly.pdbx_seq_one_letter_code
_entity_poly.pdbx_strand_id
1 'polypeptide(L)'
;ARSASALDATILTGNLPAISGSSLTGVSAGKVLQFVRNTSTSEITNTSTSSTVDGVPTANFTPTSASSKIYLQWNIHVRTNVVQGSIDGSIQYEIFRDSTLLFTSSSVINYISAGFSGHTRQPFIFNYLDTPNTTSQVTYKYKFKKPHNTTTIYVGGGGSATHTLTIWEIEG
;
A
#
# COMPACT_ATOMS: atom_id res chain seq x y z
N ALA A 1 -0.98 -36.31 44.27
CA ALA A 1 -0.47 -35.49 43.16
C ALA A 1 -1.54 -34.44 42.84
N ARG A 2 -1.23 -33.15 43.02
CA ARG A 2 -2.14 -32.09 42.56
C ARG A 2 -1.94 -31.93 41.08
N SER A 3 -3.00 -32.15 40.33
CA SER A 3 -3.06 -31.79 38.90
C SER A 3 -2.94 -30.27 38.80
N ALA A 4 -1.90 -29.77 38.10
CA ALA A 4 -1.70 -28.36 37.85
C ALA A 4 -2.59 -27.94 36.65
N SER A 5 -3.90 -28.03 36.77
CA SER A 5 -4.81 -27.80 35.62
C SER A 5 -5.39 -26.39 35.51
N ALA A 6 -5.09 -25.47 36.41
CA ALA A 6 -5.36 -24.04 36.23
C ALA A 6 -4.54 -23.23 37.23
N LEU A 7 -3.64 -22.42 36.77
CA LEU A 7 -3.06 -21.33 37.55
C LEU A 7 -4.07 -20.18 37.53
N ASP A 8 -4.68 -19.90 38.68
CA ASP A 8 -5.55 -18.74 38.80
C ASP A 8 -4.68 -17.46 38.78
N ALA A 9 -4.80 -16.70 37.69
CA ALA A 9 -4.03 -15.47 37.48
C ALA A 9 -4.27 -14.41 38.57
N THR A 10 -5.35 -14.55 39.37
CA THR A 10 -5.69 -13.63 40.46
C THR A 10 -4.80 -13.81 41.71
N ILE A 11 -4.08 -14.94 41.82
CA ILE A 11 -3.14 -15.24 42.94
C ILE A 11 -1.68 -14.95 42.56
N LEU A 12 -1.37 -14.54 41.34
CA LEU A 12 -0.02 -14.18 40.97
C LEU A 12 0.31 -12.76 41.43
N THR A 13 1.03 -12.67 42.55
CA THR A 13 1.57 -11.41 43.06
C THR A 13 3.06 -11.34 42.75
N GLY A 14 3.48 -10.29 42.05
CA GLY A 14 4.88 -10.05 41.66
C GLY A 14 5.12 -10.13 40.16
N ASN A 15 6.35 -9.83 39.75
CA ASN A 15 6.75 -9.96 38.33
C ASN A 15 6.79 -11.43 37.93
N LEU A 16 6.09 -11.79 36.87
CA LEU A 16 6.24 -13.10 36.25
C LEU A 16 7.71 -13.33 35.88
N PRO A 17 8.27 -14.53 36.08
CA PRO A 17 9.57 -14.88 35.52
C PRO A 17 9.59 -14.59 34.04
N ALA A 18 10.74 -14.19 33.47
CA ALA A 18 10.89 -13.99 32.04
C ALA A 18 10.56 -15.31 31.30
N ILE A 19 9.32 -15.43 30.82
CA ILE A 19 8.87 -16.57 30.04
C ILE A 19 9.24 -16.27 28.58
N SER A 20 9.96 -17.22 27.96
CA SER A 20 10.20 -17.13 26.54
C SER A 20 8.85 -17.03 25.79
N GLY A 21 8.66 -15.99 24.99
CA GLY A 21 7.43 -15.82 24.21
C GLY A 21 7.13 -17.00 23.27
N SER A 22 8.13 -17.82 22.95
CA SER A 22 7.98 -19.06 22.17
C SER A 22 7.15 -20.16 22.86
N SER A 23 6.97 -20.07 24.18
CA SER A 23 6.18 -21.02 24.98
C SER A 23 4.76 -20.55 25.26
N LEU A 24 4.39 -19.35 24.84
CA LEU A 24 3.04 -18.81 24.97
C LEU A 24 2.16 -19.34 23.84
N THR A 25 1.30 -20.29 24.15
CA THR A 25 0.25 -20.78 23.23
C THR A 25 -1.04 -19.98 23.45
N GLY A 26 -1.74 -19.66 22.37
CA GLY A 26 -3.02 -18.93 22.46
C GLY A 26 -2.88 -17.40 22.46
N VAL A 27 -1.68 -16.86 22.33
CA VAL A 27 -1.51 -15.45 22.01
C VAL A 27 -1.78 -15.32 20.51
N SER A 28 -3.03 -15.09 20.15
CA SER A 28 -3.43 -14.75 18.79
C SER A 28 -2.91 -13.36 18.49
N ALA A 29 -1.84 -13.28 17.74
CA ALA A 29 -1.17 -12.02 17.51
C ALA A 29 -1.28 -11.63 16.06
N GLY A 30 -1.75 -10.48 15.75
CA GLY A 30 -1.40 -9.78 14.52
C GLY A 30 0.07 -9.32 14.57
N LYS A 31 1.01 -10.24 14.74
CA LYS A 31 2.44 -9.95 14.81
C LYS A 31 2.94 -9.49 13.46
N VAL A 32 3.65 -8.37 13.42
CA VAL A 32 4.39 -7.98 12.23
C VAL A 32 5.64 -8.87 12.12
N LEU A 33 5.70 -9.68 11.07
CA LEU A 33 6.79 -10.62 10.82
C LEU A 33 7.96 -9.96 10.11
N GLN A 34 7.66 -9.08 9.15
CA GLN A 34 8.66 -8.27 8.47
C GLN A 34 8.08 -6.94 7.98
N PHE A 35 8.98 -6.00 7.74
CA PHE A 35 8.70 -4.67 7.27
C PHE A 35 9.67 -4.34 6.15
N VAL A 36 9.14 -3.90 5.00
CA VAL A 36 9.93 -3.44 3.86
C VAL A 36 9.44 -2.07 3.42
N ARG A 37 10.37 -1.17 3.17
CA ARG A 37 10.09 0.14 2.59
C ARG A 37 10.91 0.32 1.33
N ASN A 38 10.23 0.56 0.22
CA ASN A 38 10.85 0.93 -1.05
C ASN A 38 10.52 2.38 -1.40
N THR A 39 11.45 3.07 -2.04
CA THR A 39 11.30 4.50 -2.37
C THR A 39 11.67 4.76 -3.82
N SER A 40 11.09 5.80 -4.39
CA SER A 40 11.44 6.31 -5.72
C SER A 40 11.29 7.82 -5.77
N THR A 41 12.14 8.48 -6.54
CA THR A 41 12.03 9.92 -6.88
C THR A 41 11.68 10.13 -8.36
N SER A 42 11.46 9.03 -9.11
CA SER A 42 11.14 9.08 -10.53
C SER A 42 9.75 9.65 -10.77
N GLU A 43 9.58 10.40 -11.85
CA GLU A 43 8.29 10.85 -12.35
C GLU A 43 7.83 9.96 -13.51
N ILE A 44 6.60 9.49 -13.44
CA ILE A 44 5.95 8.72 -14.51
C ILE A 44 4.75 9.52 -15.00
N THR A 45 4.65 9.67 -16.32
CA THR A 45 3.59 10.41 -16.98
C THR A 45 2.61 9.47 -17.68
N ASN A 46 1.32 9.74 -17.55
CA ASN A 46 0.31 9.09 -18.37
C ASN A 46 -0.63 10.11 -19.01
N THR A 47 -0.75 10.04 -20.32
CA THR A 47 -1.65 10.85 -21.15
C THR A 47 -2.84 10.05 -21.68
N SER A 48 -2.89 8.74 -21.42
CA SER A 48 -3.93 7.84 -21.92
C SER A 48 -5.13 7.72 -21.00
N THR A 49 -6.32 7.67 -21.56
CA THR A 49 -7.57 7.36 -20.86
C THR A 49 -7.90 5.88 -20.87
N SER A 50 -7.34 5.12 -21.81
CA SER A 50 -7.63 3.71 -22.00
C SER A 50 -6.54 2.78 -21.47
N SER A 51 -5.28 3.22 -21.53
CA SER A 51 -4.13 2.40 -21.16
C SER A 51 -3.53 2.84 -19.82
N THR A 52 -3.29 1.89 -18.94
CA THR A 52 -2.55 2.11 -17.69
C THR A 52 -1.05 2.02 -17.93
N VAL A 53 -0.28 2.76 -17.12
CA VAL A 53 1.19 2.64 -17.03
C VAL A 53 1.61 2.25 -15.62
N ASP A 54 2.74 1.56 -15.51
CA ASP A 54 3.28 1.18 -14.21
C ASP A 54 3.70 2.43 -13.42
N GLY A 55 3.26 2.51 -12.18
CA GLY A 55 3.67 3.54 -11.24
C GLY A 55 4.89 3.13 -10.44
N VAL A 56 5.44 4.09 -9.70
CA VAL A 56 6.61 3.87 -8.82
C VAL A 56 6.32 4.35 -7.40
N PRO A 57 6.90 3.72 -6.37
CA PRO A 57 7.78 2.56 -6.38
C PRO A 57 7.02 1.22 -6.53
N THR A 58 7.73 0.20 -7.00
CA THR A 58 7.35 -1.21 -6.97
C THR A 58 8.26 -1.96 -6.00
N ALA A 59 7.88 -3.14 -5.55
CA ALA A 59 8.74 -3.94 -4.68
C ALA A 59 8.56 -5.44 -4.91
N ASN A 60 9.70 -6.15 -4.91
CA ASN A 60 9.71 -7.60 -4.74
C ASN A 60 9.62 -7.92 -3.24
N PHE A 61 8.82 -8.91 -2.91
CA PHE A 61 8.55 -9.30 -1.54
C PHE A 61 8.43 -10.82 -1.43
N THR A 62 9.05 -11.41 -0.42
CA THR A 62 8.99 -12.85 -0.16
C THR A 62 8.32 -13.07 1.19
N PRO A 63 7.05 -13.56 1.21
CA PRO A 63 6.37 -13.86 2.47
C PRO A 63 7.08 -14.96 3.26
N THR A 64 7.10 -14.85 4.58
CA THR A 64 7.69 -15.86 5.47
C THR A 64 6.75 -17.03 5.72
N SER A 65 5.44 -16.82 5.56
CA SER A 65 4.43 -17.86 5.68
C SER A 65 3.37 -17.73 4.58
N ALA A 66 2.86 -18.87 4.11
CA ALA A 66 1.76 -18.89 3.14
C ALA A 66 0.43 -18.38 3.74
N SER A 67 0.26 -18.42 5.06
CA SER A 67 -0.92 -17.88 5.74
C SER A 67 -0.82 -16.38 6.03
N SER A 68 0.34 -15.76 5.83
CA SER A 68 0.54 -14.35 6.12
C SER A 68 -0.37 -13.45 5.31
N LYS A 69 -0.72 -12.34 5.94
CA LYS A 69 -1.41 -11.20 5.29
C LYS A 69 -0.40 -10.11 5.01
N ILE A 70 -0.48 -9.52 3.83
CA ILE A 70 0.46 -8.49 3.37
C ILE A 70 -0.28 -7.18 3.25
N TYR A 71 0.03 -6.24 4.15
CA TYR A 71 -0.51 -4.89 4.08
C TYR A 71 0.44 -4.00 3.28
N LEU A 72 -0.11 -3.40 2.25
CA LEU A 72 0.58 -2.53 1.29
C LEU A 72 0.10 -1.10 1.48
N GLN A 73 1.01 -0.14 1.54
CA GLN A 73 0.67 1.28 1.54
C GLN A 73 1.58 2.05 0.61
N TRP A 74 0.99 2.68 -0.40
CA TRP A 74 1.67 3.66 -1.23
C TRP A 74 1.38 5.07 -0.73
N ASN A 75 2.43 5.87 -0.63
CA ASN A 75 2.36 7.31 -0.45
C ASN A 75 3.09 7.94 -1.63
N ILE A 76 2.33 8.54 -2.51
CA ILE A 76 2.80 9.10 -3.77
C ILE A 76 2.39 10.57 -3.88
N HIS A 77 3.08 11.32 -4.74
CA HIS A 77 2.65 12.65 -5.13
C HIS A 77 2.05 12.57 -6.53
N VAL A 78 0.87 13.13 -6.68
CA VAL A 78 0.20 13.24 -7.97
C VAL A 78 0.19 14.71 -8.38
N ARG A 79 0.66 14.96 -9.61
CA ARG A 79 0.56 16.25 -10.26
C ARG A 79 -0.38 16.11 -11.46
N THR A 80 -1.33 16.98 -11.55
CA THR A 80 -2.24 17.05 -12.68
C THR A 80 -2.00 18.36 -13.43
N ASN A 81 -1.78 18.30 -14.74
CA ASN A 81 -1.75 19.47 -15.58
C ASN A 81 -3.16 19.73 -16.10
N VAL A 82 -3.73 20.84 -15.72
CA VAL A 82 -5.10 21.22 -16.07
C VAL A 82 -5.05 22.24 -17.19
N VAL A 83 -5.72 21.95 -18.29
CA VAL A 83 -5.93 22.89 -19.39
C VAL A 83 -7.24 23.62 -19.13
N GLN A 84 -7.26 24.92 -19.45
CA GLN A 84 -8.45 25.75 -19.28
C GLN A 84 -9.70 25.10 -19.91
N GLY A 85 -10.78 25.05 -19.15
CA GLY A 85 -12.02 24.38 -19.56
C GLY A 85 -12.14 22.92 -19.05
N SER A 86 -11.10 22.37 -18.47
CA SER A 86 -11.14 21.06 -17.82
C SER A 86 -11.62 21.16 -16.39
N ILE A 87 -12.54 20.30 -16.00
CA ILE A 87 -13.10 20.27 -14.65
C ILE A 87 -12.68 19.05 -13.84
N ASP A 88 -11.84 18.19 -14.41
CA ASP A 88 -11.53 16.88 -13.83
C ASP A 88 -10.04 16.56 -13.88
N GLY A 89 -9.42 16.46 -12.71
CA GLY A 89 -8.05 16.03 -12.47
C GLY A 89 -7.94 14.60 -11.91
N SER A 90 -8.88 13.73 -12.25
CA SER A 90 -8.99 12.39 -11.67
C SER A 90 -7.84 11.47 -12.05
N ILE A 91 -7.50 10.60 -11.11
CA ILE A 91 -6.64 9.43 -11.32
C ILE A 91 -7.43 8.15 -11.06
N GLN A 92 -7.25 7.16 -11.90
CA GLN A 92 -7.67 5.79 -11.66
C GLN A 92 -6.43 4.92 -11.48
N TYR A 93 -6.41 4.05 -10.48
CA TYR A 93 -5.29 3.15 -10.25
C TYR A 93 -5.74 1.71 -10.06
N GLU A 94 -4.84 0.81 -10.35
CA GLU A 94 -4.99 -0.64 -10.24
C GLU A 94 -3.82 -1.19 -9.43
N ILE A 95 -4.07 -2.11 -8.52
CA ILE A 95 -3.03 -2.77 -7.71
C ILE A 95 -2.84 -4.19 -8.24
N PHE A 96 -1.59 -4.59 -8.40
CA PHE A 96 -1.21 -5.90 -8.92
C PHE A 96 -0.25 -6.61 -7.96
N ARG A 97 -0.41 -7.94 -7.91
CA ARG A 97 0.63 -8.87 -7.50
C ARG A 97 1.08 -9.64 -8.75
N ASP A 98 2.31 -9.46 -9.15
CA ASP A 98 2.86 -9.96 -10.42
C ASP A 98 2.00 -9.51 -11.61
N SER A 99 1.31 -10.46 -12.28
CA SER A 99 0.34 -10.18 -13.34
C SER A 99 -1.11 -10.21 -12.86
N THR A 100 -1.37 -10.58 -11.60
CA THR A 100 -2.71 -10.69 -11.03
C THR A 100 -3.21 -9.33 -10.60
N LEU A 101 -4.34 -8.89 -11.15
CA LEU A 101 -5.06 -7.71 -10.71
C LEU A 101 -5.73 -7.98 -9.36
N LEU A 102 -5.39 -7.22 -8.33
CA LEU A 102 -5.96 -7.33 -6.98
C LEU A 102 -7.08 -6.33 -6.73
N PHE A 103 -6.93 -5.13 -7.28
CA PHE A 103 -7.86 -4.03 -7.03
C PHE A 103 -7.87 -3.03 -8.17
N THR A 104 -9.05 -2.49 -8.48
CA THR A 104 -9.25 -1.33 -9.36
C THR A 104 -10.01 -0.26 -8.61
N SER A 105 -9.44 0.95 -8.53
CA SER A 105 -10.16 2.09 -7.95
C SER A 105 -11.25 2.59 -8.90
N SER A 106 -12.33 3.13 -8.34
CA SER A 106 -13.11 4.16 -9.03
C SER A 106 -12.23 5.40 -9.22
N SER A 107 -12.62 6.31 -10.12
CA SER A 107 -11.88 7.57 -10.29
C SER A 107 -11.79 8.33 -8.97
N VAL A 108 -10.58 8.66 -8.56
CA VAL A 108 -10.34 9.54 -7.40
C VAL A 108 -10.35 10.96 -7.95
N ILE A 109 -11.33 11.74 -7.54
CA ILE A 109 -11.63 13.05 -8.14
C ILE A 109 -10.83 14.15 -7.45
N ASN A 110 -10.09 14.90 -8.25
CA ASN A 110 -9.67 16.24 -7.92
C ASN A 110 -10.52 17.22 -8.76
N TYR A 111 -11.58 17.75 -8.16
CA TYR A 111 -12.42 18.73 -8.84
C TYR A 111 -11.68 20.05 -8.96
N ILE A 112 -11.54 20.55 -10.19
CA ILE A 112 -10.83 21.78 -10.49
C ILE A 112 -11.82 22.71 -11.18
N SER A 113 -11.91 23.96 -10.71
CA SER A 113 -12.77 24.98 -11.30
C SER A 113 -12.48 25.17 -12.80
N ALA A 114 -13.52 25.29 -13.61
CA ALA A 114 -13.44 25.45 -15.08
C ALA A 114 -12.60 26.66 -15.54
N GLY A 115 -12.33 27.63 -14.69
CA GLY A 115 -11.47 28.79 -14.97
C GLY A 115 -9.99 28.59 -14.66
N PHE A 116 -9.61 27.46 -14.06
CA PHE A 116 -8.24 27.20 -13.66
C PHE A 116 -7.42 26.64 -14.82
N SER A 117 -6.21 27.17 -14.99
CA SER A 117 -5.18 26.63 -15.88
C SER A 117 -3.87 26.56 -15.10
N GLY A 118 -3.24 25.39 -15.07
CA GLY A 118 -2.00 25.21 -14.34
C GLY A 118 -1.83 23.79 -13.78
N HIS A 119 -0.97 23.69 -12.76
CA HIS A 119 -0.68 22.42 -12.12
C HIS A 119 -1.29 22.34 -10.73
N THR A 120 -1.96 21.25 -10.42
CA THR A 120 -2.25 20.87 -9.03
C THR A 120 -1.26 19.82 -8.59
N ARG A 121 -0.90 19.85 -7.31
CA ARG A 121 -0.02 18.86 -6.68
C ARG A 121 -0.60 18.47 -5.34
N GLN A 122 -0.68 17.18 -5.10
CA GLN A 122 -1.19 16.67 -3.82
C GLN A 122 -0.58 15.32 -3.48
N PRO A 123 -0.39 15.04 -2.18
CA PRO A 123 -0.08 13.71 -1.72
C PRO A 123 -1.30 12.81 -1.98
N PHE A 124 -1.04 11.57 -2.33
CA PHE A 124 -2.07 10.56 -2.52
C PHE A 124 -1.63 9.27 -1.84
N ILE A 125 -2.44 8.81 -0.90
CA ILE A 125 -2.17 7.60 -0.12
C ILE A 125 -3.27 6.60 -0.42
N PHE A 126 -2.87 5.38 -0.76
CA PHE A 126 -3.77 4.25 -0.91
C PHE A 126 -3.12 2.98 -0.35
N ASN A 127 -3.94 2.05 0.03
CA ASN A 127 -3.51 0.82 0.68
C ASN A 127 -4.31 -0.38 0.19
N TYR A 128 -3.78 -1.56 0.47
CA TYR A 128 -4.44 -2.83 0.17
C TYR A 128 -3.93 -3.92 1.13
N LEU A 129 -4.82 -4.83 1.50
CA LEU A 129 -4.47 -6.03 2.26
C LEU A 129 -4.59 -7.24 1.35
N ASP A 130 -3.48 -7.91 1.08
CA ASP A 130 -3.39 -9.10 0.25
C ASP A 130 -3.18 -10.37 1.09
N THR A 131 -3.62 -11.49 0.54
CA THR A 131 -3.36 -12.85 1.05
C THR A 131 -2.75 -13.68 -0.08
N PRO A 132 -1.42 -13.62 -0.25
CA PRO A 132 -0.77 -14.22 -1.43
C PRO A 132 -0.79 -15.74 -1.46
N ASN A 133 -0.99 -16.40 -0.31
CA ASN A 133 -1.00 -17.84 -0.13
C ASN A 133 0.26 -18.54 -0.69
N THR A 134 1.41 -17.90 -0.55
CA THR A 134 2.70 -18.41 -1.04
C THR A 134 3.85 -17.89 -0.20
N THR A 135 4.95 -18.64 -0.19
CA THR A 135 6.26 -18.21 0.32
C THR A 135 7.25 -17.90 -0.81
N SER A 136 6.80 -17.99 -2.07
CA SER A 136 7.61 -17.57 -3.21
C SER A 136 7.63 -16.05 -3.32
N GLN A 137 8.70 -15.52 -3.92
CA GLN A 137 8.79 -14.08 -4.18
C GLN A 137 7.65 -13.63 -5.11
N VAL A 138 7.02 -12.52 -4.77
CA VAL A 138 6.01 -11.82 -5.55
C VAL A 138 6.41 -10.37 -5.77
N THR A 139 5.91 -9.73 -6.81
CA THR A 139 6.14 -8.31 -7.09
C THR A 139 4.85 -7.53 -6.88
N TYR A 140 4.86 -6.56 -5.96
CA TYR A 140 3.76 -5.63 -5.78
C TYR A 140 4.01 -4.35 -6.57
N LYS A 141 3.00 -3.96 -7.34
CA LYS A 141 3.01 -2.74 -8.15
C LYS A 141 1.62 -2.16 -8.27
N TYR A 142 1.55 -0.90 -8.67
CA TYR A 142 0.32 -0.31 -9.14
C TYR A 142 0.50 0.23 -10.54
N LYS A 143 -0.62 0.33 -11.25
CA LYS A 143 -0.72 1.03 -12.53
C LYS A 143 -1.70 2.16 -12.39
N PHE A 144 -1.58 3.18 -13.24
CA PHE A 144 -2.52 4.28 -13.21
C PHE A 144 -2.83 4.79 -14.61
N LYS A 145 -4.02 5.38 -14.75
CA LYS A 145 -4.44 6.12 -15.94
C LYS A 145 -5.26 7.35 -15.56
N LYS A 146 -5.46 8.23 -16.52
CA LYS A 146 -6.44 9.31 -16.37
C LYS A 146 -7.80 8.80 -16.87
N PRO A 147 -8.89 9.01 -16.13
CA PRO A 147 -10.22 8.58 -16.58
C PRO A 147 -10.83 9.51 -17.65
N HIS A 148 -10.35 10.76 -17.78
CA HIS A 148 -10.90 11.78 -18.67
C HIS A 148 -9.85 12.45 -19.58
N ASN A 149 -10.28 12.96 -20.73
CA ASN A 149 -9.40 13.41 -21.83
C ASN A 149 -8.65 14.72 -21.63
N THR A 150 -8.94 15.46 -20.59
CA THR A 150 -8.60 16.87 -20.49
C THR A 150 -7.32 17.20 -19.71
N THR A 151 -6.68 16.22 -19.10
CA THR A 151 -5.51 16.43 -18.22
C THR A 151 -4.40 15.43 -18.46
N THR A 152 -3.17 15.84 -18.18
CA THR A 152 -2.04 14.92 -18.07
C THR A 152 -1.78 14.64 -16.61
N ILE A 153 -1.62 13.36 -16.26
CA ILE A 153 -1.30 12.93 -14.89
C ILE A 153 0.17 12.57 -14.83
N TYR A 154 0.81 13.08 -13.81
CA TYR A 154 2.17 12.74 -13.44
C TYR A 154 2.12 12.14 -12.04
N VAL A 155 2.66 10.95 -11.90
CA VAL A 155 2.90 10.32 -10.62
C VAL A 155 4.38 10.41 -10.32
N GLY A 156 4.70 10.95 -9.21
CA GLY A 156 6.06 11.38 -8.99
C GLY A 156 6.24 12.85 -9.35
N GLY A 157 7.43 13.27 -9.34
CA GLY A 157 7.89 14.47 -9.99
C GLY A 157 7.54 15.83 -9.39
N GLY A 158 8.20 16.77 -9.97
CA GLY A 158 8.23 18.15 -9.53
C GLY A 158 9.27 18.40 -8.46
N GLY A 159 10.49 17.94 -8.65
CA GLY A 159 11.58 18.13 -7.71
C GLY A 159 11.74 16.94 -6.75
N SER A 160 12.26 17.12 -5.59
CA SER A 160 12.72 16.08 -4.66
C SER A 160 11.61 15.27 -3.93
N ALA A 161 10.41 15.14 -4.49
CA ALA A 161 9.35 14.37 -3.84
C ALA A 161 9.68 12.87 -3.84
N THR A 162 9.75 12.29 -2.65
CA THR A 162 9.99 10.87 -2.47
C THR A 162 8.66 10.13 -2.37
N HIS A 163 8.46 9.14 -3.23
CA HIS A 163 7.36 8.20 -3.19
C HIS A 163 7.77 6.99 -2.40
N THR A 164 6.86 6.41 -1.65
CA THR A 164 7.14 5.24 -0.84
C THR A 164 6.10 4.15 -1.07
N LEU A 165 6.56 2.91 -1.11
CA LEU A 165 5.78 1.72 -0.88
C LEU A 165 6.26 1.11 0.43
N THR A 166 5.36 0.97 1.38
CA THR A 166 5.62 0.28 2.64
C THR A 166 4.82 -1.01 2.67
N ILE A 167 5.48 -2.08 3.06
CA ILE A 167 4.92 -3.43 3.11
C ILE A 167 5.10 -3.96 4.52
N TRP A 168 4.01 -4.42 5.13
CA TRP A 168 4.02 -5.14 6.40
C TRP A 168 3.52 -6.54 6.17
N GLU A 169 4.29 -7.53 6.59
CA GLU A 169 3.79 -8.88 6.71
C GLU A 169 3.22 -9.09 8.10
N ILE A 170 2.00 -9.54 8.15
CA ILE A 170 1.24 -9.77 9.37
C ILE A 170 0.97 -11.28 9.48
N GLU A 171 1.24 -11.84 10.64
CA GLU A 171 0.92 -13.24 10.93
C GLU A 171 -0.57 -13.49 10.69
N GLY A 172 -0.88 -14.54 9.94
CA GLY A 172 -2.24 -14.96 9.59
C GLY A 172 -2.74 -16.13 10.41
#